data_d68047c685a5ec800a6546a65a1df794
#
_entry.id   d68047c685a5ec800a6546a65a1df794
#
_cell.length_a   1.000
_cell.length_b   1.000
_cell.length_c   1.000
_cell.angle_alpha   90.00
_cell.angle_beta   90.00
_cell.angle_gamma   90.00
#
_symmetry.space_group_name_H-M   'P 1'
#
loop_
_entity.id
_entity.type
_entity.pdbx_description
1 polymer ?
#
loop_
_entity_poly.entity_id
_entity_poly.type
_entity_poly.pdbx_seq_one_letter_code
_entity_poly.pdbx_strand_id
1 'polypeptide(L)'
;MPALTYPNDADGDALRRVAEHGSDMSRPMLVDFMVAADSETAATSIAQAAGSLGYATEVEHHEADDASDPDRWTVYCSRTMLLDHGSVLAAQAELDKVSAPFGGYSDGWGTLGNAE
;
A
#
# COMPACT_ATOMS: atom_id res chain seq x y z
N MET A 1 -25.38 -2.13 -16.95
CA MET A 1 -23.98 -2.44 -16.63
C MET A 1 -23.93 -3.47 -15.50
N PRO A 2 -23.15 -4.53 -15.65
CA PRO A 2 -23.09 -5.50 -14.57
C PRO A 2 -22.47 -4.87 -13.33
N ALA A 3 -22.94 -5.28 -12.16
CA ALA A 3 -22.36 -4.85 -10.90
C ALA A 3 -20.93 -5.39 -10.77
N LEU A 4 -20.04 -4.57 -10.25
CA LEU A 4 -18.69 -5.01 -9.95
C LEU A 4 -18.74 -5.98 -8.77
N THR A 5 -18.08 -7.13 -8.94
CA THR A 5 -18.06 -8.18 -7.92
C THR A 5 -16.64 -8.33 -7.41
N TYR A 6 -16.49 -8.25 -6.09
CA TYR A 6 -15.18 -8.39 -5.43
C TYR A 6 -15.22 -9.55 -4.45
N PRO A 7 -14.09 -10.21 -4.21
CA PRO A 7 -14.01 -11.29 -3.22
C PRO A 7 -14.41 -10.84 -1.82
N ASN A 8 -14.84 -11.79 -1.01
CA ASN A 8 -15.24 -11.53 0.39
C ASN A 8 -14.01 -11.60 1.30
N ASP A 9 -13.11 -10.64 1.14
CA ASP A 9 -11.93 -10.48 1.98
C ASP A 9 -11.70 -8.99 2.25
N ALA A 10 -10.67 -8.67 3.04
CA ALA A 10 -10.40 -7.29 3.40
C ALA A 10 -10.12 -6.41 2.18
N ASP A 11 -9.37 -6.93 1.21
CA ASP A 11 -9.05 -6.18 -0.01
C ASP A 11 -10.29 -5.99 -0.89
N GLY A 12 -11.13 -7.02 -1.01
CA GLY A 12 -12.39 -6.91 -1.74
C GLY A 12 -13.33 -5.90 -1.10
N ASP A 13 -13.42 -5.88 0.23
CA ASP A 13 -14.24 -4.91 0.96
C ASP A 13 -13.72 -3.48 0.75
N ALA A 14 -12.41 -3.29 0.75
CA ALA A 14 -11.81 -1.98 0.50
C ALA A 14 -12.11 -1.51 -0.93
N LEU A 15 -12.02 -2.40 -1.91
CA LEU A 15 -12.33 -2.08 -3.31
C LEU A 15 -13.81 -1.67 -3.47
N ARG A 16 -14.72 -2.38 -2.80
CA ARG A 16 -16.14 -2.00 -2.82
C ARG A 16 -16.35 -0.59 -2.28
N ARG A 17 -15.67 -0.24 -1.19
CA ARG A 17 -15.77 1.11 -0.61
C ARG A 17 -15.28 2.18 -1.57
N VAL A 18 -14.17 1.93 -2.27
CA VAL A 18 -13.64 2.87 -3.25
C VAL A 18 -14.66 3.10 -4.38
N ALA A 19 -15.25 2.02 -4.89
CA ALA A 19 -16.27 2.10 -5.94
C ALA A 19 -17.52 2.82 -5.45
N GLU A 20 -17.98 2.53 -4.22
CA GLU A 20 -19.17 3.14 -3.63
C GLU A 20 -19.01 4.64 -3.39
N HIS A 21 -17.77 5.13 -3.20
CA HIS A 21 -17.49 6.54 -3.05
C HIS A 21 -17.42 7.30 -4.38
N GLY A 22 -17.77 6.64 -5.48
CA GLY A 22 -17.91 7.29 -6.78
C GLY A 22 -16.68 7.22 -7.68
N SER A 23 -15.66 6.46 -7.31
CA SER A 23 -14.49 6.30 -8.16
C SER A 23 -14.84 5.49 -9.41
N ASP A 24 -14.23 5.87 -10.54
CA ASP A 24 -14.36 5.13 -11.78
C ASP A 24 -13.30 4.03 -11.80
N MET A 25 -13.71 2.79 -11.52
CA MET A 25 -12.81 1.64 -11.40
C MET A 25 -12.23 1.21 -12.75
N SER A 26 -12.73 1.75 -13.85
CA SER A 26 -12.18 1.47 -15.19
C SER A 26 -11.02 2.41 -15.56
N ARG A 27 -10.72 3.39 -14.70
CA ARG A 27 -9.66 4.39 -14.93
C ARG A 27 -8.58 4.25 -13.87
N PRO A 28 -7.31 4.52 -14.22
CA PRO A 28 -6.23 4.50 -13.23
C PRO A 28 -6.43 5.53 -12.11
N MET A 29 -5.91 5.22 -10.92
CA MET A 29 -5.88 6.14 -9.80
C MET A 29 -4.59 5.94 -9.01
N LEU A 30 -4.20 6.94 -8.24
CA LEU A 30 -3.02 6.86 -7.38
C LEU A 30 -3.36 5.99 -6.17
N VAL A 31 -2.56 4.95 -5.95
CA VAL A 31 -2.74 4.01 -4.84
C VAL A 31 -1.49 4.04 -3.98
N ASP A 32 -1.68 4.16 -2.67
CA ASP A 32 -0.61 4.13 -1.68
C ASP A 32 -0.57 2.76 -1.02
N PHE A 33 0.56 2.08 -1.11
CA PHE A 33 0.80 0.84 -0.38
C PHE A 33 1.71 1.15 0.79
N MET A 34 1.35 0.66 1.98
CA MET A 34 2.13 0.87 3.18
C MET A 34 2.98 -0.36 3.46
N VAL A 35 4.26 -0.14 3.80
CA VAL A 35 5.18 -1.19 4.21
C VAL A 35 5.71 -0.82 5.59
N ALA A 36 5.56 -1.73 6.55
CA ALA A 36 6.05 -1.53 7.91
C ALA A 36 7.53 -1.88 8.01
N ALA A 37 8.28 -1.08 8.75
CA ALA A 37 9.69 -1.32 9.03
C ALA A 37 9.96 -1.02 10.50
N ASP A 38 10.99 -1.63 11.07
CA ASP A 38 11.32 -1.50 12.50
C ASP A 38 12.52 -0.58 12.75
N SER A 39 13.11 -0.01 11.71
CA SER A 39 14.22 0.93 11.84
C SER A 39 14.30 1.86 10.65
N GLU A 40 14.96 2.99 10.83
CA GLU A 40 15.21 3.94 9.75
C GLU A 40 16.04 3.31 8.63
N THR A 41 17.04 2.53 8.99
CA THR A 41 17.90 1.85 8.01
C THR A 41 17.08 0.89 7.15
N ALA A 42 16.21 0.07 7.79
CA ALA A 42 15.34 -0.85 7.08
C ALA A 42 14.37 -0.07 6.17
N ALA A 43 13.75 0.99 6.68
CA ALA A 43 12.79 1.79 5.91
C ALA A 43 13.48 2.42 4.69
N THR A 44 14.68 2.96 4.85
CA THR A 44 15.42 3.56 3.74
C THR A 44 15.77 2.53 2.67
N SER A 45 16.20 1.33 3.09
CA SER A 45 16.54 0.25 2.15
C SER A 45 15.30 -0.22 1.39
N ILE A 46 14.16 -0.34 2.08
CA ILE A 46 12.88 -0.72 1.46
C ILE A 46 12.46 0.35 0.44
N ALA A 47 12.56 1.62 0.82
CA ALA A 47 12.20 2.74 -0.07
C ALA A 47 13.04 2.72 -1.35
N GLN A 48 14.34 2.48 -1.24
CA GLN A 48 15.23 2.39 -2.40
C GLN A 48 14.84 1.22 -3.31
N ALA A 49 14.57 0.05 -2.72
CA ALA A 49 14.20 -1.14 -3.48
C ALA A 49 12.85 -0.95 -4.17
N ALA A 50 11.85 -0.40 -3.48
CA ALA A 50 10.54 -0.13 -4.07
C ALA A 50 10.64 0.94 -5.16
N GLY A 51 11.46 1.97 -4.97
CA GLY A 51 11.71 2.99 -5.96
C GLY A 51 12.27 2.40 -7.27
N SER A 52 13.11 1.39 -7.17
CA SER A 52 13.66 0.69 -8.33
C SER A 52 12.60 -0.08 -9.12
N LEU A 53 11.46 -0.39 -8.49
CA LEU A 53 10.32 -1.05 -9.15
C LEU A 53 9.34 -0.06 -9.75
N GLY A 54 9.59 1.25 -9.61
CA GLY A 54 8.74 2.27 -10.19
C GLY A 54 7.76 2.93 -9.23
N TYR A 55 7.82 2.61 -7.92
CA TYR A 55 6.99 3.28 -6.93
C TYR A 55 7.60 4.63 -6.54
N ALA A 56 6.75 5.62 -6.32
CA ALA A 56 7.16 6.83 -5.61
C ALA A 56 7.14 6.49 -4.11
N THR A 57 8.20 6.81 -3.40
CA THR A 57 8.33 6.38 -2.00
C THR A 57 8.52 7.56 -1.06
N GLU A 58 7.95 7.40 0.15
CA GLU A 58 8.11 8.34 1.25
C GLU A 58 8.22 7.54 2.54
N VAL A 59 9.13 7.94 3.42
CA VAL A 59 9.34 7.29 4.70
C VAL A 59 8.77 8.17 5.80
N GLU A 60 7.93 7.59 6.66
CA GLU A 60 7.36 8.29 7.81
C GLU A 60 7.76 7.59 9.10
N HIS A 61 8.20 8.38 10.08
CA HIS A 61 8.60 7.90 11.40
C HIS A 61 7.43 8.10 12.37
N HIS A 62 7.07 7.05 13.08
CA HIS A 62 6.06 7.08 14.13
C HIS A 62 6.75 6.86 15.47
N GLU A 63 6.80 7.90 16.28
CA GLU A 63 7.36 7.79 17.63
C GLU A 63 6.48 6.87 18.47
N ALA A 64 7.12 6.09 19.34
CA ALA A 64 6.41 5.24 20.28
C ALA A 64 5.67 6.09 21.30
N ASP A 65 4.41 5.71 21.60
CA ASP A 65 3.60 6.38 22.62
C ASP A 65 4.10 6.05 24.03
N ASP A 66 4.76 4.92 24.21
CA ASP A 66 5.27 4.42 25.47
C ASP A 66 6.74 4.07 25.30
N ALA A 67 7.56 4.39 26.28
CA ALA A 67 8.99 4.09 26.28
C ALA A 67 9.29 2.59 26.14
N SER A 68 8.33 1.72 26.46
CA SER A 68 8.48 0.28 26.31
C SER A 68 8.22 -0.21 24.88
N ASP A 69 7.60 0.61 24.03
CA ASP A 69 7.32 0.26 22.65
C ASP A 69 8.43 0.77 21.73
N PRO A 70 8.82 -0.02 20.72
CA PRO A 70 9.80 0.46 19.73
C PRO A 70 9.17 1.50 18.80
N ASP A 71 9.99 2.40 18.31
CA ASP A 71 9.57 3.30 17.23
C ASP A 71 9.20 2.48 16.01
N ARG A 72 8.26 3.01 15.22
CA ARG A 72 7.81 2.36 13.99
C ARG A 72 8.07 3.26 12.80
N TRP A 73 8.26 2.64 11.66
CA TRP A 73 8.52 3.32 10.41
C TRP A 73 7.56 2.78 9.35
N THR A 74 7.00 3.66 8.54
CA THR A 74 6.16 3.27 7.42
C THR A 74 6.78 3.79 6.13
N VAL A 75 6.90 2.91 5.14
CA VAL A 75 7.30 3.30 3.79
C VAL A 75 6.04 3.35 2.94
N TYR A 76 5.69 4.53 2.46
CA TYR A 76 4.58 4.70 1.54
C TYR A 76 5.10 4.49 0.14
N CYS A 77 4.52 3.55 -0.59
CA CYS A 77 4.90 3.22 -1.95
C CYS A 77 3.69 3.50 -2.85
N SER A 78 3.77 4.55 -3.65
CA SER A 78 2.63 5.03 -4.42
C SER A 78 2.81 4.75 -5.89
N ARG A 79 1.72 4.36 -6.56
CA ARG A 79 1.71 4.11 -7.99
C ARG A 79 0.32 4.42 -8.56
N THR A 80 0.28 5.03 -9.74
CA THR A 80 -0.97 5.18 -10.48
C THR A 80 -1.24 3.88 -11.23
N MET A 81 -2.40 3.27 -10.98
CA MET A 81 -2.72 1.96 -11.54
C MET A 81 -4.23 1.75 -11.61
N LEU A 82 -4.66 0.82 -12.45
CA LEU A 82 -6.02 0.34 -12.38
C LEU A 82 -6.19 -0.43 -11.09
N LEU A 83 -7.23 -0.06 -10.34
CA LEU A 83 -7.48 -0.66 -9.03
C LEU A 83 -8.41 -1.85 -9.17
N ASP A 84 -7.84 -3.06 -9.09
CA ASP A 84 -8.59 -4.31 -9.06
C ASP A 84 -7.96 -5.28 -8.06
N HIS A 85 -8.68 -6.34 -7.73
CA HIS A 85 -8.26 -7.28 -6.69
C HIS A 85 -6.92 -7.94 -7.02
N GLY A 86 -6.76 -8.41 -8.25
CA GLY A 86 -5.51 -9.07 -8.67
C GLY A 86 -4.31 -8.14 -8.62
N SER A 87 -4.46 -6.90 -9.09
CA SER A 87 -3.39 -5.92 -9.08
C SER A 87 -2.99 -5.52 -7.68
N VAL A 88 -3.96 -5.35 -6.77
CA VAL A 88 -3.70 -5.03 -5.37
C VAL A 88 -2.95 -6.16 -4.68
N LEU A 89 -3.38 -7.41 -4.88
CA LEU A 89 -2.70 -8.56 -4.30
C LEU A 89 -1.28 -8.71 -4.85
N ALA A 90 -1.10 -8.51 -6.15
CA ALA A 90 0.21 -8.63 -6.78
C ALA A 90 1.19 -7.56 -6.26
N ALA A 91 0.71 -6.32 -6.09
CA ALA A 91 1.55 -5.24 -5.58
C ALA A 91 1.96 -5.50 -4.12
N GLN A 92 1.03 -5.94 -3.29
CA GLN A 92 1.33 -6.27 -1.89
C GLN A 92 2.32 -7.42 -1.78
N ALA A 93 2.16 -8.46 -2.61
CA ALA A 93 3.08 -9.60 -2.63
C ALA A 93 4.48 -9.17 -3.09
N GLU A 94 4.56 -8.30 -4.09
CA GLU A 94 5.82 -7.75 -4.56
C GLU A 94 6.52 -6.96 -3.46
N LEU A 95 5.79 -6.12 -2.76
CA LEU A 95 6.35 -5.30 -1.68
C LEU A 95 6.75 -6.15 -0.46
N ASP A 96 5.98 -7.21 -0.14
CA ASP A 96 6.38 -8.17 0.88
C ASP A 96 7.72 -8.82 0.53
N LYS A 97 7.86 -9.25 -0.72
CA LYS A 97 9.09 -9.91 -1.19
C LYS A 97 10.28 -8.96 -1.13
N VAL A 98 10.10 -7.71 -1.52
CA VAL A 98 11.15 -6.69 -1.53
C VAL A 98 11.55 -6.29 -0.11
N SER A 99 10.60 -6.22 0.81
CA SER A 99 10.83 -5.76 2.17
C SER A 99 11.32 -6.87 3.12
N ALA A 100 11.02 -8.13 2.81
CA ALA A 100 11.36 -9.26 3.69
C ALA A 100 12.85 -9.32 4.07
N PRO A 101 13.82 -9.10 3.15
CA PRO A 101 15.24 -9.11 3.52
C PRO A 101 15.62 -8.07 4.55
N PHE A 102 14.80 -7.02 4.71
CA PHE A 102 15.04 -5.93 5.66
C PHE A 102 14.14 -6.04 6.90
N GLY A 103 13.41 -7.15 7.04
CA GLY A 103 12.51 -7.36 8.16
C GLY A 103 11.19 -6.62 8.05
N GLY A 104 10.87 -6.06 6.89
CA GLY A 104 9.62 -5.36 6.66
C GLY A 104 8.51 -6.27 6.13
N TYR A 105 7.31 -5.72 6.10
CA TYR A 105 6.15 -6.43 5.56
C TYR A 105 5.11 -5.43 5.04
N SER A 106 4.30 -5.88 4.09
CA SER A 106 3.18 -5.09 3.57
C SER A 106 2.11 -4.92 4.66
N ASP A 107 1.66 -3.70 4.87
CA ASP A 107 0.77 -3.33 5.98
C ASP A 107 -0.48 -2.60 5.48
N GLY A 108 -0.98 -2.99 4.32
CA GLY A 108 -2.21 -2.44 3.77
C GLY A 108 -1.99 -1.47 2.63
N TRP A 109 -3.10 -0.87 2.19
CA TRP A 109 -3.11 0.08 1.08
C TRP A 109 -4.28 1.04 1.24
N GLY A 110 -4.21 2.14 0.51
CA GLY A 110 -5.29 3.11 0.49
C GLY A 110 -5.25 3.94 -0.78
N THR A 111 -6.34 4.64 -1.05
CA THR A 111 -6.43 5.57 -2.18
C THR A 111 -7.46 6.63 -1.88
N LEU A 112 -7.25 7.82 -2.44
CA LEU A 112 -8.25 8.88 -2.44
C LEU A 112 -9.24 8.70 -3.60
N GLY A 113 -9.01 7.70 -4.46
CA GLY A 113 -9.86 7.45 -5.61
C GLY A 113 -9.58 8.40 -6.75
N ASN A 114 -10.50 8.42 -7.72
CA ASN A 114 -10.42 9.31 -8.87
C ASN A 114 -11.76 10.02 -9.14
N ALA A 115 -12.64 10.03 -8.17
CA ALA A 115 -13.88 10.79 -8.26
C ALA A 115 -13.57 12.28 -8.14
N GLU A 116 -14.24 13.07 -8.97
CA GLU A 116 -14.12 14.54 -8.93
C GLU A 116 -15.36 15.19 -8.31
#